data_67599be0e96ab1be6290dc91715beef2
#
_entry.id   67599be0e96ab1be6290dc91715beef2
#
_cell.length_a   1.000
_cell.length_b   1.000
_cell.length_c   1.000
_cell.angle_alpha   90.00
_cell.angle_beta   90.00
_cell.angle_gamma   90.00
#
_symmetry.space_group_name_H-M   'P 1'
#
loop_
_entity.id
_entity.type
_entity.pdbx_description
1 polymer ?
#
loop_
_entity_poly.entity_id
_entity_poly.type
_entity_poly.pdbx_seq_one_letter_code
_entity_poly.pdbx_strand_id
1 'polypeptide(L)'
;ILPIINENDVIANYELLFGDNDQLAAHVAYYFNADMLAILSDIDGYYNKNPREFDDAVLQKFVHEISENELEMKHSANSEFATGGIVTKLKAADFLMKNDIPMYLTSGFDLTNAYDFLVDGNHKTGTLFKVKK
;
A
#
# COMPACT_ATOMS: atom_id res chain seq x y z
N ILE A 1 24.19 -8.27 -2.65
CA ILE A 1 23.14 -9.33 -2.77
C ILE A 1 21.79 -8.66 -2.67
N LEU A 2 20.91 -8.93 -3.63
CA LEU A 2 19.53 -8.47 -3.63
C LEU A 2 18.63 -9.63 -3.13
N PRO A 3 18.03 -9.55 -1.94
CA PRO A 3 17.12 -10.59 -1.46
C PRO A 3 15.78 -10.50 -2.22
N ILE A 4 15.24 -11.65 -2.58
CA ILE A 4 13.87 -11.80 -3.10
C ILE A 4 13.11 -12.65 -2.11
N ILE A 5 12.07 -12.08 -1.51
CA ILE A 5 11.32 -12.68 -0.41
C ILE A 5 9.87 -12.91 -0.84
N ASN A 6 9.34 -14.08 -0.56
CA ASN A 6 7.93 -14.42 -0.74
C ASN A 6 7.45 -15.29 0.41
N GLU A 7 6.14 -15.24 0.71
CA GLU A 7 5.52 -16.12 1.68
C GLU A 7 5.49 -17.56 1.13
N ASN A 8 5.82 -18.54 1.97
CA ASN A 8 5.71 -19.94 1.61
C ASN A 8 4.45 -20.54 2.22
N ASP A 9 3.38 -20.53 1.46
CA ASP A 9 2.05 -21.01 1.87
C ASP A 9 2.01 -22.52 2.20
N VAL A 10 3.02 -23.28 1.76
CA VAL A 10 3.05 -24.76 1.92
C VAL A 10 3.56 -25.18 3.30
N ILE A 11 4.47 -24.42 3.89
CA ILE A 11 5.15 -24.77 5.15
C ILE A 11 4.97 -23.77 6.27
N ALA A 12 4.29 -22.65 6.04
CA ALA A 12 4.02 -21.67 7.07
C ALA A 12 2.93 -22.17 8.03
N ASN A 13 3.18 -22.06 9.33
CA ASN A 13 2.15 -22.27 10.35
C ASN A 13 1.14 -21.13 10.29
N TYR A 14 -0.14 -21.43 10.55
CA TYR A 14 -1.25 -20.46 10.49
C TYR A 14 -1.01 -19.18 11.31
N GLU A 15 -0.24 -19.26 12.38
CA GLU A 15 0.09 -18.13 13.26
C GLU A 15 1.10 -17.15 12.64
N LEU A 16 1.81 -17.55 11.57
CA LEU A 16 2.81 -16.75 10.88
C LEU A 16 2.37 -16.26 9.51
N LEU A 17 1.15 -16.59 9.09
CA LEU A 17 0.59 -16.15 7.81
C LEU A 17 0.21 -14.67 7.88
N PHE A 18 0.84 -13.84 7.06
CA PHE A 18 0.46 -12.44 6.91
C PHE A 18 -0.82 -12.25 6.09
N GLY A 19 -1.24 -13.31 5.37
CA GLY A 19 -2.46 -13.32 4.57
C GLY A 19 -2.35 -12.66 3.20
N ASP A 20 -1.30 -11.85 2.99
CA ASP A 20 -0.96 -11.25 1.70
C ASP A 20 0.47 -10.70 1.68
N ASN A 21 0.98 -10.43 0.47
CA ASN A 21 2.33 -9.92 0.26
C ASN A 21 2.50 -8.44 0.71
N ASP A 22 1.43 -7.67 0.83
CA ASP A 22 1.51 -6.27 1.30
C ASP A 22 1.94 -6.24 2.77
N GLN A 23 1.36 -7.11 3.61
CA GLN A 23 1.73 -7.23 5.02
C GLN A 23 3.14 -7.78 5.18
N LEU A 24 3.50 -8.80 4.41
CA LEU A 24 4.87 -9.33 4.39
C LEU A 24 5.87 -8.24 4.02
N ALA A 25 5.61 -7.49 2.96
CA ALA A 25 6.47 -6.40 2.50
C ALA A 25 6.64 -5.31 3.57
N ALA A 26 5.56 -4.93 4.26
CA ALA A 26 5.61 -3.95 5.34
C ALA A 26 6.49 -4.43 6.51
N HIS A 27 6.37 -5.69 6.91
CA HIS A 27 7.20 -6.25 7.98
C HIS A 27 8.67 -6.38 7.57
N VAL A 28 8.93 -6.78 6.31
CA VAL A 28 10.30 -6.80 5.77
C VAL A 28 10.90 -5.39 5.80
N ALA A 29 10.18 -4.38 5.31
CA ALA A 29 10.64 -3.00 5.35
C ALA A 29 10.96 -2.53 6.77
N TYR A 30 10.12 -2.86 7.73
CA TYR A 30 10.34 -2.54 9.13
C TYR A 30 11.59 -3.23 9.71
N TYR A 31 11.71 -4.57 9.56
CA TYR A 31 12.82 -5.32 10.12
C TYR A 31 14.17 -4.99 9.49
N PHE A 32 14.20 -4.62 8.22
CA PHE A 32 15.42 -4.17 7.55
C PHE A 32 15.67 -2.67 7.67
N ASN A 33 14.83 -1.95 8.41
CA ASN A 33 14.92 -0.51 8.60
C ASN A 33 15.03 0.25 7.25
N ALA A 34 14.11 -0.07 6.36
CA ALA A 34 14.06 0.55 5.04
C ALA A 34 13.71 2.05 5.13
N ASP A 35 14.23 2.83 4.22
CA ASP A 35 13.89 4.26 4.10
C ASP A 35 12.47 4.48 3.57
N MET A 36 11.95 3.53 2.80
CA MET A 36 10.62 3.56 2.20
C MET A 36 10.22 2.17 1.70
N LEU A 37 8.91 1.87 1.73
CA LEU A 37 8.32 0.76 0.98
C LEU A 37 7.62 1.31 -0.26
N ALA A 38 7.91 0.77 -1.44
CA ALA A 38 7.15 1.01 -2.65
C ALA A 38 6.29 -0.22 -2.99
N ILE A 39 4.97 -0.04 -3.09
CA ILE A 39 4.04 -1.07 -3.54
C ILE A 39 3.62 -0.77 -4.98
N LEU A 40 3.93 -1.70 -5.88
CA LEU A 40 3.49 -1.70 -7.26
C LEU A 40 2.26 -2.60 -7.38
N SER A 41 1.13 -2.02 -7.76
CA SER A 41 -0.18 -2.68 -7.72
C SER A 41 -0.90 -2.59 -9.06
N ASP A 42 -2.04 -3.24 -9.15
CA ASP A 42 -3.03 -3.07 -10.23
C ASP A 42 -3.83 -1.76 -10.12
N ILE A 43 -3.72 -1.06 -8.98
CA ILE A 43 -4.28 0.28 -8.78
C ILE A 43 -3.16 1.32 -8.79
N ASP A 44 -3.45 2.52 -9.27
CA ASP A 44 -2.50 3.61 -9.43
C ASP A 44 -2.32 4.48 -8.18
N GLY A 45 -3.13 4.26 -7.14
CA GLY A 45 -3.05 4.96 -5.87
C GLY A 45 -4.30 4.78 -5.02
N TYR A 46 -4.39 5.52 -3.93
CA TYR A 46 -5.53 5.56 -3.03
C TYR A 46 -6.47 6.72 -3.38
N TYR A 47 -7.76 6.42 -3.51
CA TYR A 47 -8.80 7.37 -3.84
C TYR A 47 -9.72 7.63 -2.65
N ASN A 48 -10.32 8.81 -2.60
CA ASN A 48 -11.31 9.17 -1.57
C ASN A 48 -12.61 8.35 -1.67
N LYS A 49 -12.87 7.73 -2.84
CA LYS A 49 -13.99 6.83 -3.13
C LYS A 49 -13.67 5.97 -4.35
N ASN A 50 -14.49 4.95 -4.60
CA ASN A 50 -14.24 4.02 -5.71
C ASN A 50 -14.25 4.72 -7.07
N PRO A 51 -13.13 4.81 -7.81
CA PRO A 51 -13.08 5.48 -9.11
C PRO A 51 -13.82 4.73 -10.22
N ARG A 52 -14.17 3.45 -10.00
CA ARG A 52 -14.98 2.66 -10.95
C ARG A 52 -16.48 2.97 -10.84
N GLU A 53 -16.91 3.49 -9.71
CA GLU A 53 -18.31 3.78 -9.40
C GLU A 53 -18.62 5.28 -9.46
N PHE A 54 -17.61 6.12 -9.21
CA PHE A 54 -17.76 7.56 -9.07
C PHE A 54 -16.77 8.31 -9.97
N ASP A 55 -17.28 9.02 -10.96
CA ASP A 55 -16.48 9.82 -11.89
C ASP A 55 -15.75 11.00 -11.20
N ASP A 56 -16.24 11.43 -10.04
CA ASP A 56 -15.65 12.48 -9.22
C ASP A 56 -14.69 11.95 -8.10
N ALA A 57 -14.27 10.70 -8.21
CA ALA A 57 -13.25 10.14 -7.33
C ALA A 57 -11.91 10.85 -7.55
N VAL A 58 -11.26 11.24 -6.45
CA VAL A 58 -9.99 11.98 -6.46
C VAL A 58 -8.89 11.15 -5.82
N LEU A 59 -7.79 10.98 -6.56
CA LEU A 59 -6.59 10.33 -6.06
C LEU A 59 -5.96 11.19 -4.95
N GLN A 60 -5.70 10.56 -3.81
CA GLN A 60 -5.04 11.18 -2.67
C GLN A 60 -3.52 11.08 -2.84
N LYS A 61 -2.87 12.16 -3.26
CA LYS A 61 -1.40 12.15 -3.46
C LYS A 61 -0.63 11.95 -2.16
N PHE A 62 -1.17 12.48 -1.05
CA PHE A 62 -0.58 12.38 0.28
C PHE A 62 -1.63 11.91 1.28
N VAL A 63 -1.27 10.92 2.07
CA VAL A 63 -2.07 10.44 3.21
C VAL A 63 -1.20 10.53 4.45
N HIS A 64 -1.63 11.34 5.42
CA HIS A 64 -0.88 11.60 6.65
C HIS A 64 -1.46 10.87 7.86
N GLU A 65 -2.67 10.38 7.75
CA GLU A 65 -3.41 9.67 8.78
C GLU A 65 -4.40 8.70 8.12
N ILE A 66 -4.60 7.55 8.69
CA ILE A 66 -5.57 6.55 8.27
C ILE A 66 -6.50 6.31 9.46
N SER A 67 -7.80 6.50 9.26
CA SER A 67 -8.79 6.29 10.31
C SER A 67 -9.09 4.81 10.55
N GLU A 68 -9.54 4.47 11.76
CA GLU A 68 -9.97 3.11 12.07
C GLU A 68 -11.09 2.63 11.14
N ASN A 69 -12.00 3.52 10.75
CA ASN A 69 -13.07 3.20 9.80
C ASN A 69 -12.53 2.77 8.43
N GLU A 70 -11.45 3.38 7.95
CA GLU A 70 -10.79 2.99 6.69
C GLU A 70 -10.11 1.63 6.81
N LEU A 71 -9.53 1.32 7.98
CA LEU A 71 -8.91 0.01 8.24
C LEU A 71 -9.92 -1.11 8.45
N GLU A 72 -11.11 -0.77 8.94
CA GLU A 72 -12.22 -1.69 9.20
C GLU A 72 -13.22 -1.77 8.06
N MET A 73 -12.99 -1.09 6.92
CA MET A 73 -13.90 -1.15 5.77
C MET A 73 -14.23 -2.60 5.45
N LYS A 74 -15.23 -3.10 6.18
CA LYS A 74 -15.83 -4.40 5.97
C LYS A 74 -16.58 -4.32 4.65
N HIS A 75 -16.16 -5.15 3.73
CA HIS A 75 -16.89 -5.63 2.58
C HIS A 75 -18.37 -5.22 2.55
N SER A 76 -18.69 -4.08 1.98
CA SER A 76 -19.97 -4.01 1.31
C SER A 76 -19.86 -4.97 0.13
N ALA A 77 -20.67 -6.01 0.13
CA ALA A 77 -20.57 -7.17 -0.75
C ALA A 77 -20.65 -6.87 -2.26
N ASN A 78 -20.64 -5.61 -2.66
CA ASN A 78 -20.90 -5.13 -4.00
C ASN A 78 -19.79 -4.26 -4.61
N SER A 79 -18.65 -4.02 -3.92
CA SER A 79 -17.56 -3.30 -4.58
C SER A 79 -16.27 -4.11 -4.56
N GLU A 80 -15.79 -4.54 -5.73
CA GLU A 80 -14.47 -5.13 -5.92
C GLU A 80 -13.34 -4.21 -5.42
N PHE A 81 -13.61 -2.91 -5.28
CA PHE A 81 -12.69 -1.92 -4.74
C PHE A 81 -12.54 -2.05 -3.22
N ALA A 82 -13.59 -2.49 -2.52
CA ALA A 82 -13.56 -2.79 -1.08
C ALA A 82 -13.12 -4.23 -0.80
N THR A 83 -13.05 -5.10 -1.83
CA THR A 83 -12.64 -6.48 -1.68
C THR A 83 -11.13 -6.60 -1.52
N GLY A 84 -10.66 -6.62 -0.29
CA GLY A 84 -9.37 -7.15 0.11
C GLY A 84 -8.14 -6.33 -0.28
N GLY A 85 -8.02 -5.88 -1.51
CA GLY A 85 -6.77 -5.32 -2.03
C GLY A 85 -6.39 -3.96 -1.42
N ILE A 86 -7.32 -2.99 -1.33
CA ILE A 86 -6.99 -1.67 -0.79
C ILE A 86 -6.86 -1.68 0.73
N VAL A 87 -7.69 -2.47 1.43
CA VAL A 87 -7.65 -2.56 2.90
C VAL A 87 -6.33 -3.14 3.37
N THR A 88 -5.80 -4.17 2.69
CA THR A 88 -4.50 -4.75 3.04
C THR A 88 -3.36 -3.76 2.84
N LYS A 89 -3.44 -2.93 1.80
CA LYS A 89 -2.48 -1.84 1.55
C LYS A 89 -2.57 -0.73 2.59
N LEU A 90 -3.79 -0.36 3.01
CA LEU A 90 -3.99 0.62 4.08
C LEU A 90 -3.46 0.11 5.42
N LYS A 91 -3.66 -1.18 5.75
CA LYS A 91 -3.07 -1.79 6.96
C LYS A 91 -1.55 -1.81 6.91
N ALA A 92 -0.96 -2.11 5.77
CA ALA A 92 0.49 -2.05 5.57
C ALA A 92 1.01 -0.61 5.75
N ALA A 93 0.32 0.38 5.17
CA ALA A 93 0.65 1.79 5.32
C ALA A 93 0.54 2.27 6.77
N ASP A 94 -0.54 1.93 7.47
CA ASP A 94 -0.74 2.28 8.88
C ASP A 94 0.36 1.73 9.77
N PHE A 95 0.69 0.44 9.60
CA PHE A 95 1.79 -0.20 10.32
C PHE A 95 3.13 0.53 10.11
N LEU A 96 3.46 0.86 8.86
CA LEU A 96 4.71 1.55 8.53
C LEU A 96 4.71 3.00 9.02
N MET A 97 3.60 3.73 8.88
CA MET A 97 3.48 5.11 9.38
C MET A 97 3.65 5.18 10.89
N LYS A 98 3.12 4.23 11.65
CA LYS A 98 3.34 4.10 13.11
C LYS A 98 4.81 3.86 13.48
N ASN A 99 5.60 3.36 12.54
CA ASN A 99 7.05 3.13 12.68
C ASN A 99 7.89 4.17 11.91
N ASP A 100 7.29 5.27 11.49
CA ASP A 100 7.95 6.39 10.80
C ASP A 100 8.61 6.00 9.46
N ILE A 101 8.08 4.97 8.81
CA ILE A 101 8.52 4.52 7.48
C ILE A 101 7.44 4.93 6.46
N PRO A 102 7.77 5.74 5.44
CA PRO A 102 6.82 6.09 4.39
C PRO A 102 6.54 4.90 3.46
N MET A 103 5.32 4.87 2.91
CA MET A 103 4.92 3.92 1.88
C MET A 103 4.42 4.65 0.64
N TYR A 104 4.92 4.28 -0.53
CA TYR A 104 4.47 4.79 -1.81
C TYR A 104 3.71 3.71 -2.58
N LEU A 105 2.48 4.03 -2.98
CA LEU A 105 1.59 3.15 -3.75
C LEU A 105 1.37 3.71 -5.14
N THR A 106 1.66 2.91 -6.16
CA THR A 106 1.43 3.28 -7.57
C THR A 106 1.19 2.04 -8.44
N SER A 107 0.84 2.26 -9.70
CA SER A 107 0.64 1.18 -10.66
C SER A 107 1.93 0.42 -10.95
N GLY A 108 1.83 -0.91 -11.05
CA GLY A 108 2.90 -1.79 -11.55
C GLY A 108 2.82 -2.10 -13.04
N PHE A 109 1.75 -1.66 -13.73
CA PHE A 109 1.60 -1.85 -15.18
C PHE A 109 2.43 -0.87 -16.01
N ASP A 110 2.60 0.34 -15.51
CA ASP A 110 3.47 1.36 -16.09
C ASP A 110 4.41 1.89 -14.99
N LEU A 111 5.68 1.61 -15.13
CA LEU A 111 6.70 1.95 -14.14
C LEU A 111 7.19 3.40 -14.24
N THR A 112 6.72 4.20 -15.22
CA THR A 112 7.15 5.59 -15.41
C THR A 112 6.95 6.41 -14.14
N ASN A 113 5.77 6.32 -13.50
CA ASN A 113 5.49 7.07 -12.28
C ASN A 113 6.32 6.61 -11.07
N ALA A 114 6.57 5.31 -10.97
CA ALA A 114 7.44 4.76 -9.94
C ALA A 114 8.89 5.26 -10.12
N TYR A 115 9.40 5.24 -11.35
CA TYR A 115 10.72 5.76 -11.68
C TYR A 115 10.83 7.27 -11.40
N ASP A 116 9.89 8.06 -11.90
CA ASP A 116 9.85 9.50 -11.69
C ASP A 116 9.90 9.86 -10.20
N PHE A 117 9.14 9.15 -9.37
CA PHE A 117 9.11 9.41 -7.93
C PHE A 117 10.36 8.89 -7.20
N LEU A 118 10.73 7.63 -7.42
CA LEU A 118 11.79 6.97 -6.64
C LEU A 118 13.19 7.41 -7.05
N VAL A 119 13.40 7.74 -8.33
CA VAL A 119 14.70 8.10 -8.87
C VAL A 119 14.86 9.62 -9.03
N ASP A 120 13.88 10.27 -9.63
CA ASP A 120 13.96 11.70 -9.95
C ASP A 120 13.33 12.60 -8.88
N GLY A 121 12.63 12.02 -7.89
CA GLY A 121 11.96 12.76 -6.83
C GLY A 121 10.68 13.50 -7.27
N ASN A 122 10.16 13.19 -8.46
CA ASN A 122 8.99 13.84 -9.05
C ASN A 122 7.71 13.08 -8.72
N HIS A 123 6.96 13.54 -7.73
CA HIS A 123 5.67 12.95 -7.35
C HIS A 123 4.55 13.47 -8.26
N LYS A 124 4.40 12.86 -9.44
CA LYS A 124 3.35 13.22 -10.42
C LYS A 124 2.00 12.60 -10.04
N THR A 125 1.99 11.31 -9.75
CA THR A 125 0.80 10.54 -9.33
C THR A 125 1.21 9.47 -8.32
N GLY A 126 0.28 8.58 -7.95
CA GLY A 126 0.47 7.65 -6.85
C GLY A 126 0.21 8.28 -5.49
N THR A 127 0.18 7.48 -4.46
CA THR A 127 -0.12 7.91 -3.09
C THR A 127 1.08 7.69 -2.18
N LEU A 128 1.53 8.76 -1.54
CA LEU A 128 2.55 8.70 -0.49
C LEU A 128 1.88 8.74 0.88
N PHE A 129 1.98 7.65 1.61
CA PHE A 129 1.59 7.54 3.01
C PHE A 129 2.78 7.92 3.88
N LYS A 130 2.66 9.02 4.60
CA LYS A 130 3.73 9.54 5.44
C LYS A 130 3.17 10.42 6.54
N VAL A 131 3.59 10.19 7.78
CA VAL A 131 3.21 11.03 8.93
C VAL A 131 3.67 12.47 8.70
N LYS A 132 2.86 13.43 9.10
CA LYS A 132 3.31 14.83 9.19
C LYS A 132 4.28 14.97 10.35
N LYS A 133 5.44 15.48 10.04
CA LYS A 133 6.40 15.94 11.05
C LYS A 133 6.26 17.44 11.28
#